data_fd2ad0e12a9b1ed12b4a612c6cff5885
#
_entry.id   fd2ad0e12a9b1ed12b4a612c6cff5885
#
_cell.length_a   1.000
_cell.length_b   1.000
_cell.length_c   1.000
_cell.angle_alpha   90.00
_cell.angle_beta   90.00
_cell.angle_gamma   90.00
#
_symmetry.space_group_name_H-M   'P 1'
#
loop_
_entity.id
_entity.type
_entity.pdbx_description
1 polymer ?
#
loop_
_entity_poly.entity_id
_entity_poly.type
_entity_poly.pdbx_seq_one_letter_code
_entity_poly.pdbx_strand_id
1 'polypeptide(L)'
;ALPVHEINGITYTYLSYTYGCNGLTAPEGKEYMVNVYAGHEEEMLEKVRQADQISDVVMIAMHWGTEYSTEANEEQRSLAQQLSDAGADIIIGCHPHVIEPVEWIDDTICFYSLGNMISAQDQQPRLIGMIAGVTITKTVEPDGSSSTVIEQPRADLIYTYYAPGFTQFKVYPFSQ
;
A
#
# COMPACT_ATOMS: atom_id res chain seq x y z
N ALA A 1 -3.93 -19.11 9.37
CA ALA A 1 -2.95 -19.16 8.29
C ALA A 1 -3.13 -17.92 7.42
N LEU A 2 -2.03 -17.34 6.94
CA LEU A 2 -2.08 -16.23 5.99
C LEU A 2 -2.52 -16.76 4.61
N PRO A 3 -3.33 -16.00 3.86
CA PRO A 3 -3.69 -16.38 2.50
C PRO A 3 -2.49 -16.18 1.57
N VAL A 4 -2.14 -17.20 0.80
CA VAL A 4 -1.15 -17.15 -0.26
C VAL A 4 -1.90 -17.29 -1.58
N HIS A 5 -1.61 -16.38 -2.50
CA HIS A 5 -2.14 -16.37 -3.85
C HIS A 5 -1.04 -16.67 -4.85
N GLU A 6 -1.39 -17.08 -6.06
CA GLU A 6 -0.42 -17.32 -7.12
C GLU A 6 -0.93 -16.73 -8.45
N ILE A 7 -0.02 -16.08 -9.16
CA ILE A 7 -0.24 -15.62 -10.53
C ILE A 7 1.04 -15.80 -11.35
N ASN A 8 0.94 -16.46 -12.50
CA ASN A 8 2.08 -16.71 -13.40
C ASN A 8 3.28 -17.41 -12.74
N GLY A 9 3.04 -18.29 -11.74
CA GLY A 9 4.09 -18.99 -11.00
C GLY A 9 4.78 -18.16 -9.90
N ILE A 10 4.30 -16.95 -9.64
CA ILE A 10 4.74 -16.10 -8.53
C ILE A 10 3.71 -16.21 -7.41
N THR A 11 4.15 -16.65 -6.23
CA THR A 11 3.30 -16.65 -5.04
C THR A 11 3.39 -15.30 -4.34
N TYR A 12 2.25 -14.80 -3.82
CA TYR A 12 2.23 -13.54 -3.09
C TYR A 12 1.25 -13.57 -1.93
N THR A 13 1.59 -12.81 -0.88
CA THR A 13 0.72 -12.51 0.25
C THR A 13 0.40 -11.02 0.24
N TYR A 14 -0.89 -10.70 0.43
CA TYR A 14 -1.35 -9.32 0.55
C TYR A 14 -1.90 -9.06 1.94
N LEU A 15 -1.31 -8.11 2.65
CA LEU A 15 -1.71 -7.69 3.99
C LEU A 15 -2.29 -6.27 3.94
N SER A 16 -3.16 -5.93 4.88
CA SER A 16 -3.73 -4.58 4.98
C SER A 16 -3.91 -4.18 6.42
N TYR A 17 -3.46 -2.98 6.77
CA TYR A 17 -3.51 -2.44 8.12
C TYR A 17 -3.92 -0.96 8.12
N THR A 18 -4.50 -0.52 9.23
CA THR A 18 -4.87 0.88 9.47
C THR A 18 -4.39 1.34 10.85
N TYR A 19 -4.09 2.64 10.97
CA TYR A 19 -3.81 3.25 12.28
C TYR A 19 -5.03 3.22 13.21
N GLY A 20 -6.24 3.19 12.66
CA GLY A 20 -7.48 3.23 13.44
C GLY A 20 -8.72 3.37 12.55
N CYS A 21 -9.86 3.55 13.18
CA CYS A 21 -11.18 3.59 12.54
C CYS A 21 -11.94 4.90 12.83
N ASN A 22 -11.26 6.04 12.93
CA ASN A 22 -11.86 7.36 13.14
C ASN A 22 -12.87 7.40 14.31
N GLY A 23 -12.49 6.79 15.45
CA GLY A 23 -13.34 6.72 16.66
C GLY A 23 -14.42 5.63 16.62
N LEU A 24 -14.52 4.86 15.55
CA LEU A 24 -15.35 3.65 15.51
C LEU A 24 -14.55 2.48 16.07
N THR A 25 -15.24 1.53 16.69
CA THR A 25 -14.65 0.27 17.16
C THR A 25 -15.34 -0.91 16.49
N ALA A 26 -14.59 -1.98 16.26
CA ALA A 26 -15.20 -3.24 15.85
C ALA A 26 -16.20 -3.70 16.93
N PRO A 27 -17.30 -4.38 16.55
CA PRO A 27 -18.20 -4.97 17.52
C PRO A 27 -17.47 -5.94 18.45
N GLU A 28 -17.88 -6.03 19.72
CA GLU A 28 -17.30 -6.92 20.70
C GLU A 28 -17.21 -8.37 20.17
N GLY A 29 -16.02 -8.99 20.30
CA GLY A 29 -15.70 -10.32 19.80
C GLY A 29 -15.51 -10.41 18.28
N LYS A 30 -15.43 -9.25 17.58
CA LYS A 30 -15.18 -9.16 16.12
C LYS A 30 -14.02 -8.26 15.79
N GLU A 31 -13.08 -8.10 16.68
CA GLU A 31 -11.88 -7.23 16.53
C GLU A 31 -11.06 -7.63 15.29
N TYR A 32 -11.14 -8.91 14.88
CA TYR A 32 -10.51 -9.45 13.68
C TYR A 32 -11.02 -8.84 12.35
N MET A 33 -12.11 -8.07 12.38
CA MET A 33 -12.66 -7.45 11.15
C MET A 33 -11.78 -6.33 10.59
N VAL A 34 -10.94 -5.73 11.44
CA VAL A 34 -10.04 -4.63 11.03
C VAL A 34 -8.68 -4.85 11.68
N ASN A 35 -7.65 -4.89 10.87
CA ASN A 35 -6.28 -4.98 11.35
C ASN A 35 -5.79 -3.58 11.74
N VAL A 36 -5.90 -3.22 13.02
CA VAL A 36 -5.34 -1.96 13.56
C VAL A 36 -3.90 -2.23 13.97
N TYR A 37 -2.95 -1.44 13.43
CA TYR A 37 -1.54 -1.60 13.79
C TYR A 37 -1.14 -0.76 15.01
N ALA A 38 -1.78 0.39 15.25
CA ALA A 38 -1.42 1.27 16.37
C ALA A 38 -1.51 0.55 17.71
N GLY A 39 -0.36 0.42 18.40
CA GLY A 39 -0.21 -0.36 19.62
C GLY A 39 -0.07 -1.88 19.41
N HIS A 40 0.00 -2.34 18.16
CA HIS A 40 0.16 -3.75 17.74
C HIS A 40 1.21 -3.89 16.62
N GLU A 41 2.16 -2.95 16.54
CA GLU A 41 3.14 -2.87 15.47
C GLU A 41 3.95 -4.17 15.35
N GLU A 42 4.41 -4.73 16.48
CA GLU A 42 5.19 -5.98 16.47
C GLU A 42 4.36 -7.18 15.96
N GLU A 43 3.05 -7.23 16.28
CA GLU A 43 2.18 -8.27 15.75
C GLU A 43 2.02 -8.16 14.22
N MET A 44 1.95 -6.93 13.70
CA MET A 44 1.93 -6.66 12.26
C MET A 44 3.24 -7.10 11.60
N LEU A 45 4.40 -6.69 12.15
CA LEU A 45 5.72 -7.06 11.65
C LEU A 45 5.94 -8.57 11.66
N GLU A 46 5.49 -9.26 12.69
CA GLU A 46 5.56 -10.72 12.75
C GLU A 46 4.71 -11.39 11.65
N LYS A 47 3.56 -10.79 11.26
CA LYS A 47 2.78 -11.28 10.12
C LYS A 47 3.49 -11.06 8.79
N VAL A 48 4.23 -9.97 8.64
CA VAL A 48 5.06 -9.72 7.45
C VAL A 48 6.18 -10.77 7.36
N ARG A 49 6.92 -11.03 8.46
CA ARG A 49 7.96 -12.08 8.50
C ARG A 49 7.40 -13.48 8.16
N GLN A 50 6.19 -13.79 8.65
CA GLN A 50 5.52 -15.05 8.31
C GLN A 50 5.13 -15.12 6.84
N ALA A 51 4.70 -14.00 6.25
CA ALA A 51 4.36 -13.91 4.84
C ALA A 51 5.60 -14.09 3.94
N ASP A 52 6.72 -13.46 4.29
CA ASP A 52 8.01 -13.57 3.59
C ASP A 52 8.52 -15.02 3.52
N GLN A 53 8.30 -15.83 4.57
CA GLN A 53 8.70 -17.24 4.58
C GLN A 53 7.85 -18.16 3.68
N ILE A 54 6.69 -17.72 3.22
CA ILE A 54 5.73 -18.59 2.52
C ILE A 54 5.31 -18.08 1.13
N SER A 55 5.78 -16.90 0.73
CA SER A 55 5.48 -16.32 -0.58
C SER A 55 6.69 -15.65 -1.21
N ASP A 56 6.71 -15.57 -2.53
CA ASP A 56 7.78 -14.92 -3.29
C ASP A 56 7.72 -13.39 -3.19
N VAL A 57 6.54 -12.83 -2.87
CA VAL A 57 6.30 -11.38 -2.76
C VAL A 57 5.34 -11.09 -1.62
N VAL A 58 5.71 -10.17 -0.77
CA VAL A 58 4.87 -9.63 0.30
C VAL A 58 4.45 -8.20 -0.03
N MET A 59 3.15 -8.00 -0.23
CA MET A 59 2.56 -6.67 -0.41
C MET A 59 1.78 -6.27 0.84
N ILE A 60 1.96 -5.03 1.29
CA ILE A 60 1.21 -4.50 2.42
C ILE A 60 0.57 -3.15 2.11
N ALA A 61 -0.73 -3.04 2.31
CA ALA A 61 -1.45 -1.77 2.27
C ALA A 61 -1.49 -1.13 3.66
N MET A 62 -1.09 0.14 3.74
CA MET A 62 -1.03 0.92 4.97
C MET A 62 -1.93 2.14 4.89
N HIS A 63 -2.92 2.21 5.79
CA HIS A 63 -3.74 3.40 5.98
C HIS A 63 -3.15 4.20 7.15
N TRP A 64 -2.31 5.20 6.83
CA TRP A 64 -1.40 5.88 7.74
C TRP A 64 -1.13 7.34 7.35
N GLY A 65 -0.32 8.03 8.12
CA GLY A 65 0.17 9.36 7.79
C GLY A 65 -0.74 10.49 8.26
N THR A 66 -0.54 11.66 7.69
CA THR A 66 -1.24 12.89 8.06
C THR A 66 -2.12 13.37 6.92
N GLU A 67 -3.42 13.58 7.15
CA GLU A 67 -4.34 14.09 6.13
C GLU A 67 -3.79 15.38 5.49
N TYR A 68 -3.80 15.39 4.15
CA TYR A 68 -3.47 16.54 3.30
C TYR A 68 -1.99 16.97 3.31
N SER A 69 -1.12 16.21 3.97
CA SER A 69 0.33 16.37 3.86
C SER A 69 0.82 15.71 2.57
N THR A 70 1.66 16.42 1.80
CA THR A 70 2.36 15.86 0.63
C THR A 70 3.71 15.26 0.99
N GLU A 71 4.09 15.32 2.26
CA GLU A 71 5.34 14.78 2.81
C GLU A 71 5.02 13.64 3.77
N ALA A 72 5.69 12.52 3.58
CA ALA A 72 5.63 11.42 4.53
C ALA A 72 6.20 11.84 5.89
N ASN A 73 5.44 11.60 6.96
CA ASN A 73 5.85 11.93 8.32
C ASN A 73 6.87 10.91 8.89
N GLU A 74 7.42 11.21 10.09
CA GLU A 74 8.43 10.36 10.72
C GLU A 74 7.90 8.95 11.07
N GLU A 75 6.63 8.84 11.47
CA GLU A 75 5.99 7.56 11.75
C GLU A 75 5.93 6.69 10.49
N GLN A 76 5.46 7.25 9.36
CA GLN A 76 5.42 6.55 8.08
C GLN A 76 6.82 6.06 7.66
N ARG A 77 7.84 6.91 7.74
CA ARG A 77 9.22 6.57 7.38
C ARG A 77 9.79 5.47 8.29
N SER A 78 9.55 5.56 9.59
CA SER A 78 10.00 4.57 10.56
C SER A 78 9.32 3.22 10.34
N LEU A 79 7.99 3.21 10.14
CA LEU A 79 7.25 1.98 9.86
C LEU A 79 7.63 1.38 8.51
N ALA A 80 7.85 2.20 7.48
CA ALA A 80 8.29 1.72 6.18
C ALA A 80 9.62 0.98 6.26
N GLN A 81 10.60 1.49 7.01
CA GLN A 81 11.87 0.79 7.25
C GLN A 81 11.64 -0.53 8.01
N GLN A 82 10.84 -0.51 9.08
CA GLN A 82 10.56 -1.73 9.85
C GLN A 82 9.83 -2.79 9.02
N LEU A 83 8.94 -2.39 8.12
CA LEU A 83 8.25 -3.30 7.19
C LEU A 83 9.22 -3.88 6.17
N SER A 84 10.15 -3.07 5.64
CA SER A 84 11.23 -3.52 4.76
C SER A 84 12.12 -4.54 5.49
N ASP A 85 12.58 -4.22 6.69
CA ASP A 85 13.40 -5.10 7.53
C ASP A 85 12.68 -6.44 7.87
N ALA A 86 11.34 -6.42 7.89
CA ALA A 86 10.52 -7.59 8.14
C ALA A 86 10.25 -8.44 6.89
N GLY A 87 10.64 -7.99 5.70
CA GLY A 87 10.49 -8.71 4.43
C GLY A 87 9.28 -8.28 3.58
N ALA A 88 8.77 -7.06 3.77
CA ALA A 88 7.82 -6.51 2.83
C ALA A 88 8.53 -6.07 1.54
N ASP A 89 8.00 -6.43 0.38
CA ASP A 89 8.55 -6.06 -0.93
C ASP A 89 7.89 -4.81 -1.51
N ILE A 90 6.59 -4.65 -1.27
CA ILE A 90 5.80 -3.53 -1.80
C ILE A 90 4.93 -2.96 -0.69
N ILE A 91 5.13 -1.68 -0.36
CA ILE A 91 4.31 -0.93 0.59
C ILE A 91 3.41 0.04 -0.18
N ILE A 92 2.11 -0.02 0.07
CA ILE A 92 1.09 0.78 -0.62
C ILE A 92 0.33 1.61 0.41
N GLY A 93 0.69 2.90 0.51
CA GLY A 93 0.09 3.82 1.47
C GLY A 93 -1.16 4.52 0.94
N CYS A 94 -2.05 4.84 1.86
CA CYS A 94 -3.24 5.65 1.67
C CYS A 94 -3.59 6.40 2.96
N HIS A 95 -4.62 7.22 2.97
CA HIS A 95 -5.12 8.09 4.03
C HIS A 95 -4.82 9.58 3.82
N PRO A 96 -3.61 10.05 3.43
CA PRO A 96 -3.36 11.49 3.28
C PRO A 96 -4.28 12.21 2.30
N HIS A 97 -4.99 11.50 1.43
CA HIS A 97 -5.87 12.05 0.38
C HIS A 97 -5.14 12.89 -0.68
N VAL A 98 -3.83 12.91 -0.63
CA VAL A 98 -2.91 13.52 -1.61
C VAL A 98 -1.78 12.55 -1.90
N ILE A 99 -1.10 12.72 -3.03
CA ILE A 99 0.08 11.93 -3.37
C ILE A 99 1.23 12.34 -2.44
N GLU A 100 1.90 11.35 -1.86
CA GLU A 100 3.16 11.48 -1.13
C GLU A 100 4.31 10.84 -1.95
N PRO A 101 5.58 10.97 -1.51
CA PRO A 101 6.73 10.42 -2.21
C PRO A 101 6.65 8.92 -2.49
N VAL A 102 7.42 8.51 -3.51
CA VAL A 102 7.70 7.10 -3.81
C VAL A 102 9.19 6.90 -3.62
N GLU A 103 9.58 5.96 -2.79
CA GLU A 103 10.99 5.74 -2.42
C GLU A 103 11.32 4.23 -2.43
N TRP A 104 12.56 3.93 -2.75
CA TRP A 104 13.14 2.62 -2.44
C TRP A 104 13.73 2.67 -1.03
N ILE A 105 13.38 1.67 -0.23
CA ILE A 105 13.92 1.41 1.10
C ILE A 105 14.58 0.05 0.99
N ASP A 106 15.90 0.03 0.86
CA ASP A 106 16.63 -1.15 0.43
C ASP A 106 16.03 -1.76 -0.84
N ASP A 107 15.53 -2.99 -0.83
CA ASP A 107 14.88 -3.65 -1.97
C ASP A 107 13.34 -3.49 -1.97
N THR A 108 12.78 -2.77 -1.01
CA THR A 108 11.34 -2.52 -0.87
C THR A 108 10.92 -1.24 -1.58
N ILE A 109 9.94 -1.30 -2.47
CA ILE A 109 9.32 -0.10 -3.03
C ILE A 109 8.19 0.38 -2.13
N CYS A 110 8.26 1.64 -1.69
CA CYS A 110 7.25 2.27 -0.86
C CYS A 110 6.56 3.42 -1.62
N PHE A 111 5.27 3.28 -1.85
CA PHE A 111 4.37 4.34 -2.27
C PHE A 111 3.71 4.89 -1.00
N TYR A 112 4.20 5.99 -0.42
CA TYR A 112 3.70 6.49 0.86
C TYR A 112 2.23 6.89 0.83
N SER A 113 1.75 7.48 -0.26
CA SER A 113 0.31 7.66 -0.52
C SER A 113 0.03 7.76 -2.02
N LEU A 114 -0.96 6.99 -2.48
CA LEU A 114 -1.43 7.05 -3.86
C LEU A 114 -2.39 8.23 -4.13
N GLY A 115 -2.77 9.00 -3.11
CA GLY A 115 -3.85 9.97 -3.22
C GLY A 115 -5.21 9.30 -3.39
N ASN A 116 -6.16 10.04 -3.97
CA ASN A 116 -7.53 9.55 -4.18
C ASN A 116 -7.73 9.01 -5.60
N MET A 117 -8.23 7.80 -5.72
CA MET A 117 -8.67 7.28 -7.02
C MET A 117 -9.97 7.96 -7.48
N ILE A 118 -10.94 8.09 -6.57
CA ILE A 118 -12.20 8.82 -6.77
C ILE A 118 -12.66 9.38 -5.43
N SER A 119 -12.98 10.66 -5.37
CA SER A 119 -13.29 11.31 -4.10
C SER A 119 -14.18 12.54 -4.30
N ALA A 120 -15.02 12.83 -3.30
CA ALA A 120 -15.80 14.06 -3.19
C ALA A 120 -15.04 15.19 -2.46
N GLN A 121 -13.73 15.22 -2.56
CA GLN A 121 -12.91 16.31 -2.02
C GLN A 121 -13.02 17.56 -2.91
N ASP A 122 -12.81 18.74 -2.33
CA ASP A 122 -13.06 20.03 -2.96
C ASP A 122 -11.81 20.81 -3.38
N GLN A 123 -10.63 20.37 -2.96
CA GLN A 123 -9.35 21.02 -3.25
C GLN A 123 -8.55 20.24 -4.30
N GLN A 124 -7.94 20.96 -5.23
CA GLN A 124 -7.24 20.38 -6.38
C GLN A 124 -6.23 19.28 -6.03
N PRO A 125 -5.34 19.42 -5.04
CA PRO A 125 -4.40 18.34 -4.71
C PRO A 125 -5.09 17.02 -4.31
N ARG A 126 -6.29 17.11 -3.73
CA ARG A 126 -7.09 15.97 -3.26
C ARG A 126 -7.92 15.31 -4.36
N LEU A 127 -7.99 15.94 -5.53
CA LEU A 127 -8.66 15.39 -6.73
C LEU A 127 -7.66 14.62 -7.61
N ILE A 128 -6.38 14.67 -7.26
CA ILE A 128 -5.31 14.00 -7.99
C ILE A 128 -4.91 12.75 -7.23
N GLY A 129 -4.83 11.66 -7.95
CA GLY A 129 -4.30 10.39 -7.45
C GLY A 129 -3.36 9.77 -8.47
N MET A 130 -2.79 8.62 -8.13
CA MET A 130 -1.97 7.85 -9.06
C MET A 130 -2.38 6.38 -9.07
N ILE A 131 -2.21 5.77 -10.23
CA ILE A 131 -2.21 4.32 -10.41
C ILE A 131 -0.75 3.89 -10.46
N ALA A 132 -0.31 3.20 -9.42
CA ALA A 132 1.06 2.70 -9.32
C ALA A 132 1.19 1.31 -9.92
N GLY A 133 2.36 1.00 -10.44
CA GLY A 133 2.69 -0.32 -10.98
C GLY A 133 4.17 -0.61 -10.85
N VAL A 134 4.48 -1.90 -10.80
CA VAL A 134 5.85 -2.44 -10.81
C VAL A 134 5.91 -3.62 -11.76
N THR A 135 7.11 -4.00 -12.17
CA THR A 135 7.36 -5.27 -12.84
C THR A 135 7.95 -6.24 -11.82
N ILE A 136 7.38 -7.44 -11.73
CA ILE A 136 7.88 -8.51 -10.87
C ILE A 136 8.37 -9.63 -11.76
N THR A 137 9.64 -10.00 -11.61
CA THR A 137 10.29 -11.06 -12.39
C THR A 137 10.77 -12.15 -11.44
N LYS A 138 10.30 -13.38 -11.65
CA LYS A 138 10.80 -14.58 -10.96
C LYS A 138 11.67 -15.36 -11.89
N THR A 139 12.91 -15.64 -11.49
CA THR A 139 13.84 -16.52 -12.18
C THR A 139 13.94 -17.83 -11.42
N VAL A 140 13.81 -18.94 -12.15
CA VAL A 140 13.97 -20.29 -11.59
C VAL A 140 15.21 -20.92 -12.22
N GLU A 141 16.15 -21.28 -11.39
CA GLU A 141 17.42 -21.89 -11.80
C GLU A 141 17.27 -23.40 -12.05
N PRO A 142 18.19 -24.03 -12.83
CA PRO A 142 18.13 -25.46 -13.11
C PRO A 142 18.21 -26.35 -11.88
N ASP A 143 18.77 -25.86 -10.77
CA ASP A 143 18.84 -26.58 -9.49
C ASP A 143 17.55 -26.47 -8.64
N GLY A 144 16.54 -25.73 -9.14
CA GLY A 144 15.26 -25.51 -8.48
C GLY A 144 15.24 -24.33 -7.53
N SER A 145 16.36 -23.62 -7.33
CA SER A 145 16.35 -22.34 -6.60
C SER A 145 15.63 -21.27 -7.40
N SER A 146 15.09 -20.26 -6.72
CA SER A 146 14.44 -19.13 -7.40
C SER A 146 14.78 -17.83 -6.72
N SER A 147 14.75 -16.76 -7.51
CA SER A 147 14.86 -15.38 -7.03
C SER A 147 13.76 -14.54 -7.64
N THR A 148 13.29 -13.55 -6.88
CA THR A 148 12.26 -12.59 -7.32
C THR A 148 12.84 -11.20 -7.27
N VAL A 149 12.61 -10.41 -8.32
CA VAL A 149 13.08 -9.02 -8.43
C VAL A 149 11.89 -8.13 -8.74
N ILE A 150 11.80 -7.00 -8.01
CA ILE A 150 10.83 -5.94 -8.26
C ILE A 150 11.55 -4.77 -8.89
N GLU A 151 11.07 -4.32 -10.03
CA GLU A 151 11.73 -3.29 -10.83
C GLU A 151 10.74 -2.42 -11.59
N GLN A 152 11.26 -1.38 -12.24
CA GLN A 152 10.50 -0.49 -13.12
C GLN A 152 9.23 0.08 -12.47
N PRO A 153 9.34 0.74 -11.31
CA PRO A 153 8.19 1.42 -10.72
C PRO A 153 7.69 2.50 -11.69
N ARG A 154 6.38 2.59 -11.82
CA ARG A 154 5.70 3.58 -12.67
C ARG A 154 4.46 4.10 -11.97
N ALA A 155 4.07 5.32 -12.30
CA ALA A 155 2.88 5.96 -11.79
C ALA A 155 2.19 6.74 -12.91
N ASP A 156 0.92 6.44 -13.14
CA ASP A 156 0.05 7.19 -14.03
C ASP A 156 -0.85 8.08 -13.18
N LEU A 157 -0.77 9.39 -13.38
CA LEU A 157 -1.61 10.35 -12.65
C LEU A 157 -3.03 10.31 -13.18
N ILE A 158 -3.97 10.42 -12.26
CA ILE A 158 -5.41 10.46 -12.53
C ILE A 158 -6.03 11.68 -11.86
N TYR A 159 -7.13 12.14 -12.43
CA TYR A 159 -7.91 13.26 -11.91
C TYR A 159 -9.36 12.87 -11.71
N THR A 160 -9.90 13.15 -10.52
CA THR A 160 -11.33 13.01 -10.23
C THR A 160 -12.08 14.27 -10.65
N TYR A 161 -13.00 14.12 -11.57
CA TYR A 161 -14.01 15.13 -11.92
C TYR A 161 -15.36 14.79 -11.31
N TYR A 162 -16.10 15.79 -10.90
CA TYR A 162 -17.52 15.68 -10.57
C TYR A 162 -18.28 16.96 -10.97
N ALA A 163 -19.56 16.81 -11.28
CA ALA A 163 -20.46 17.94 -11.54
C ALA A 163 -20.94 18.59 -10.23
N PRO A 164 -21.50 19.83 -10.27
CA PRO A 164 -22.05 20.50 -9.10
C PRO A 164 -22.98 19.61 -8.28
N GLY A 165 -22.86 19.69 -6.95
CA GLY A 165 -23.61 18.85 -6.02
C GLY A 165 -23.04 17.44 -5.87
N PHE A 166 -21.77 17.24 -6.16
CA PHE A 166 -21.07 15.95 -6.04
C PHE A 166 -21.78 14.83 -6.81
N THR A 167 -22.04 15.09 -8.08
CA THR A 167 -22.71 14.14 -8.99
C THR A 167 -21.84 13.83 -10.20
N GLN A 168 -22.14 12.76 -10.94
CA GLN A 168 -21.48 12.40 -12.19
C GLN A 168 -19.95 12.25 -12.06
N PHE A 169 -19.50 11.58 -11.01
CA PHE A 169 -18.08 11.32 -10.80
C PHE A 169 -17.46 10.59 -11.99
N LYS A 170 -16.29 11.04 -12.41
CA LYS A 170 -15.46 10.42 -13.45
C LYS A 170 -14.00 10.53 -13.06
N VAL A 171 -13.21 9.53 -13.46
CA VAL A 171 -11.76 9.52 -13.33
C VAL A 171 -11.17 9.66 -14.72
N TYR A 172 -10.25 10.59 -14.89
CA TYR A 172 -9.53 10.83 -16.13
C TYR A 172 -8.03 10.61 -15.95
N PRO A 173 -7.33 10.00 -16.90
CA PRO A 173 -5.87 10.03 -16.92
C PRO A 173 -5.38 11.46 -17.18
N PHE A 174 -4.22 11.79 -16.62
CA PHE A 174 -3.60 13.13 -16.79
C PHE A 174 -2.96 13.31 -18.17
N SER A 175 -2.61 12.21 -18.82
CA SER A 175 -1.99 12.18 -20.15
C SER A 175 -3.05 12.11 -21.25
N GLN A 176 -3.76 13.18 -21.52
CA GLN A 176 -4.51 13.38 -22.76
C GLN A 176 -4.39 14.82 -23.24
#